data_743d0f6067a2a482ce638ac6415eb4c6
#
_entry.id   743d0f6067a2a482ce638ac6415eb4c6
#
_cell.length_a   1.000
_cell.length_b   1.000
_cell.length_c   1.000
_cell.angle_alpha   90.00
_cell.angle_beta   90.00
_cell.angle_gamma   90.00
#
_symmetry.space_group_name_H-M   'P 1'
#
loop_
_entity.id
_entity.type
_entity.pdbx_description
1 polymer ?
#
loop_
_entity_poly.entity_id
_entity_poly.type
_entity_poly.pdbx_seq_one_letter_code
_entity_poly.pdbx_strand_id
1 'polypeptide(L)'
;MVAFIRWSCLLLLGVASTSVSLAENPVPSGDPAILPAGAKLERLWNEGEFTEGVAVSKAGLVYFSDIAIEAKNPGRIMKFDPASGKTTVHVADSGQSNGLFFDTKGRLLAVCGANIGLRGLCEVTADGKMNVIADKFEGKRFSSPNDLVVHPRGWVYFSDPRYVGKEPLELDHMSVYRVDPDGKVHRATTDIQKPNGLSLSPDAKTLYVAETNNGATGLEPAGTKTSQGRMTLNAFPIKDDGSLGPKRVVVDFGQGTGTDGMTTDTDGRIYCAVRKDERHGIIVFSPEGKELAYIPTEPLPTNCKFGTGADSKTLYVTAGQGLYRIKLNTTGYHPEMPPMRPGFILDVF
;
A
#
# COMPACT_ATOMS: atom_id res chain seq x y z
N MET A 1 68.93 -46.61 -37.05
CA MET A 1 67.99 -47.23 -36.06
C MET A 1 67.96 -46.28 -34.87
N VAL A 2 67.04 -45.33 -34.82
CA VAL A 2 66.97 -44.29 -33.80
C VAL A 2 65.57 -44.44 -33.13
N ALA A 3 65.57 -44.69 -31.82
CA ALA A 3 64.39 -44.91 -31.01
C ALA A 3 63.87 -43.58 -30.52
N PHE A 4 62.58 -43.27 -30.79
CA PHE A 4 61.83 -42.12 -30.25
C PHE A 4 61.16 -42.54 -28.97
N ILE A 5 61.54 -41.91 -27.85
CA ILE A 5 60.87 -42.00 -26.56
C ILE A 5 59.80 -40.93 -26.54
N ARG A 6 58.53 -41.33 -26.43
CA ARG A 6 57.36 -40.42 -26.19
C ARG A 6 57.15 -40.24 -24.68
N TRP A 7 57.26 -39.03 -24.22
CA TRP A 7 56.82 -38.60 -22.89
C TRP A 7 55.35 -38.16 -22.99
N SER A 8 54.47 -38.84 -22.25
CA SER A 8 53.09 -38.45 -22.06
C SER A 8 52.98 -37.64 -20.78
N CYS A 9 52.75 -36.33 -20.89
CA CYS A 9 52.35 -35.49 -19.76
C CYS A 9 50.84 -35.64 -19.51
N LEU A 10 50.46 -36.25 -18.38
CA LEU A 10 49.08 -36.17 -17.86
C LEU A 10 48.90 -34.80 -17.22
N LEU A 11 48.07 -33.93 -17.82
CA LEU A 11 47.52 -32.75 -17.15
C LEU A 11 46.29 -33.18 -16.31
N LEU A 12 46.43 -33.16 -15.01
CA LEU A 12 45.30 -33.21 -14.09
C LEU A 12 44.64 -31.83 -14.06
N LEU A 13 43.52 -31.70 -14.76
CA LEU A 13 42.62 -30.55 -14.61
C LEU A 13 41.80 -30.71 -13.33
N GLY A 14 42.21 -30.02 -12.27
CA GLY A 14 41.43 -29.85 -11.06
C GLY A 14 40.21 -29.00 -11.36
N VAL A 15 39.03 -29.61 -11.40
CA VAL A 15 37.73 -28.90 -11.44
C VAL A 15 37.49 -28.31 -10.05
N ALA A 16 37.78 -27.05 -9.86
CA ALA A 16 37.33 -26.31 -8.69
C ALA A 16 35.80 -26.11 -8.82
N SER A 17 35.02 -26.92 -8.10
CA SER A 17 33.60 -26.67 -7.93
C SER A 17 33.40 -25.44 -7.05
N THR A 18 33.19 -24.27 -7.68
CA THR A 18 32.65 -23.12 -6.99
C THR A 18 31.19 -23.40 -6.65
N SER A 19 30.95 -23.73 -5.38
CA SER A 19 29.59 -23.74 -4.83
C SER A 19 29.05 -22.31 -4.91
N VAL A 20 28.17 -22.04 -5.88
CA VAL A 20 27.34 -20.85 -5.87
C VAL A 20 26.42 -21.01 -4.67
N SER A 21 26.72 -20.30 -3.59
CA SER A 21 25.77 -20.13 -2.49
C SER A 21 24.56 -19.42 -3.07
N LEU A 22 23.45 -20.15 -3.26
CA LEU A 22 22.16 -19.53 -3.49
C LEU A 22 21.91 -18.67 -2.24
N ALA A 23 21.87 -17.35 -2.41
CA ALA A 23 21.45 -16.46 -1.34
C ALA A 23 20.09 -16.98 -0.85
N GLU A 24 20.02 -17.37 0.42
CA GLU A 24 18.73 -17.73 1.01
C GLU A 24 17.79 -16.54 0.86
N ASN A 25 16.56 -16.77 0.36
CA ASN A 25 15.55 -15.73 0.30
C ASN A 25 15.40 -15.12 1.70
N PRO A 26 15.43 -13.79 1.82
CA PRO A 26 15.35 -13.15 3.13
C PRO A 26 14.06 -13.58 3.83
N VAL A 27 14.17 -13.92 5.12
CA VAL A 27 13.04 -14.36 5.95
C VAL A 27 12.53 -13.21 6.82
N PRO A 28 11.24 -13.21 7.21
CA PRO A 28 10.73 -12.25 8.17
C PRO A 28 11.55 -12.24 9.47
N SER A 29 11.86 -11.04 9.96
CA SER A 29 12.70 -10.82 11.14
C SER A 29 12.23 -9.65 11.97
N GLY A 30 12.45 -9.66 13.28
CA GLY A 30 12.08 -8.58 14.19
C GLY A 30 11.45 -9.05 15.48
N ASP A 31 10.61 -8.20 16.08
CA ASP A 31 10.00 -8.41 17.39
C ASP A 31 9.08 -9.65 17.40
N PRO A 32 9.31 -10.64 18.29
CA PRO A 32 8.44 -11.82 18.44
C PRO A 32 7.00 -11.48 18.84
N ALA A 33 6.76 -10.31 19.43
CA ALA A 33 5.39 -9.83 19.68
C ALA A 33 4.63 -9.51 18.39
N ILE A 34 5.34 -9.31 17.28
CA ILE A 34 4.77 -9.05 15.94
C ILE A 34 4.81 -10.31 15.08
N LEU A 35 5.99 -10.94 15.01
CA LEU A 35 6.26 -12.07 14.12
C LEU A 35 6.29 -13.40 14.89
N PRO A 36 5.34 -14.32 14.64
CA PRO A 36 5.44 -15.66 15.20
C PRO A 36 6.66 -16.40 14.61
N ALA A 37 7.20 -17.34 15.37
CA ALA A 37 8.31 -18.18 14.91
C ALA A 37 7.92 -18.90 13.61
N GLY A 38 8.80 -18.85 12.61
CA GLY A 38 8.57 -19.48 11.30
C GLY A 38 7.53 -18.77 10.43
N ALA A 39 7.18 -17.50 10.73
CA ALA A 39 6.29 -16.71 9.89
C ALA A 39 6.79 -16.68 8.44
N LYS A 40 5.88 -16.88 7.49
CA LYS A 40 6.18 -16.87 6.05
C LYS A 40 5.14 -16.08 5.30
N LEU A 41 5.59 -15.30 4.32
CA LEU A 41 4.72 -14.67 3.35
C LEU A 41 4.25 -15.72 2.34
N GLU A 42 2.95 -15.91 2.23
CA GLU A 42 2.29 -16.88 1.35
C GLU A 42 1.67 -16.16 0.16
N ARG A 43 1.99 -16.62 -1.05
CA ARG A 43 1.36 -16.11 -2.27
C ARG A 43 0.01 -16.76 -2.47
N LEU A 44 -1.04 -15.94 -2.63
CA LEU A 44 -2.43 -16.38 -2.82
C LEU A 44 -2.85 -16.32 -4.28
N TRP A 45 -2.35 -15.32 -5.02
CA TRP A 45 -2.67 -15.10 -6.42
C TRP A 45 -1.59 -14.25 -7.09
N ASN A 46 -1.36 -14.39 -8.43
CA ASN A 46 -0.37 -13.60 -9.16
C ASN A 46 -0.63 -13.51 -10.68
N GLU A 47 -1.86 -13.30 -11.07
CA GLU A 47 -2.27 -13.18 -12.50
C GLU A 47 -2.66 -11.74 -12.87
N GLY A 48 -2.17 -10.75 -12.12
CA GLY A 48 -2.42 -9.32 -12.34
C GLY A 48 -1.42 -8.67 -13.28
N GLU A 49 -1.63 -7.38 -13.53
CA GLU A 49 -0.66 -6.50 -14.17
C GLU A 49 0.13 -5.73 -13.09
N PHE A 50 -0.59 -5.00 -12.22
CA PHE A 50 -0.01 -4.26 -11.11
C PHE A 50 -1.03 -4.17 -9.98
N THR A 51 -0.84 -4.98 -8.93
CA THR A 51 -1.80 -5.05 -7.83
C THR A 51 -1.57 -3.93 -6.82
N GLU A 52 -2.67 -3.35 -6.34
CA GLU A 52 -2.72 -2.23 -5.42
C GLU A 52 -3.92 -2.32 -4.46
N GLY A 53 -4.01 -1.35 -3.57
CA GLY A 53 -5.11 -1.01 -2.71
C GLY A 53 -5.91 -2.19 -2.19
N VAL A 54 -5.45 -2.84 -1.12
CA VAL A 54 -6.14 -3.98 -0.54
C VAL A 54 -7.12 -3.53 0.55
N ALA A 55 -8.35 -4.05 0.52
CA ALA A 55 -9.38 -3.84 1.53
C ALA A 55 -10.03 -5.17 1.92
N VAL A 56 -10.43 -5.30 3.19
CA VAL A 56 -11.07 -6.52 3.70
C VAL A 56 -12.46 -6.17 4.24
N SER A 57 -13.47 -6.89 3.74
CA SER A 57 -14.85 -6.71 4.19
C SER A 57 -15.08 -7.32 5.58
N LYS A 58 -16.17 -6.93 6.23
CA LYS A 58 -16.61 -7.51 7.51
C LYS A 58 -16.80 -9.03 7.45
N ALA A 59 -17.15 -9.56 6.26
CA ALA A 59 -17.29 -10.99 6.01
C ALA A 59 -15.94 -11.70 5.74
N GLY A 60 -14.80 -11.00 5.80
CA GLY A 60 -13.48 -11.56 5.56
C GLY A 60 -13.09 -11.69 4.08
N LEU A 61 -13.91 -11.23 3.14
CA LEU A 61 -13.55 -11.20 1.73
C LEU A 61 -12.53 -10.10 1.46
N VAL A 62 -11.49 -10.41 0.70
CA VAL A 62 -10.39 -9.49 0.37
C VAL A 62 -10.59 -8.93 -1.02
N TYR A 63 -10.58 -7.61 -1.13
CA TYR A 63 -10.68 -6.89 -2.40
C TYR A 63 -9.36 -6.17 -2.66
N PHE A 64 -8.93 -6.13 -3.91
CA PHE A 64 -7.72 -5.40 -4.31
C PHE A 64 -7.83 -4.92 -5.75
N SER A 65 -7.19 -3.81 -6.05
CA SER A 65 -7.11 -3.27 -7.39
C SER A 65 -6.04 -4.00 -8.21
N ASP A 66 -6.32 -4.21 -9.48
CA ASP A 66 -5.36 -4.63 -10.50
C ASP A 66 -5.33 -3.55 -11.57
N ILE A 67 -4.37 -2.64 -11.41
CA ILE A 67 -4.22 -1.45 -12.24
C ILE A 67 -3.64 -1.87 -13.59
N ALA A 68 -4.25 -1.38 -14.67
CA ALA A 68 -3.71 -1.57 -15.99
C ALA A 68 -2.54 -0.60 -16.26
N ILE A 69 -1.40 -1.15 -16.63
CA ILE A 69 -0.19 -0.38 -16.96
C ILE A 69 -0.39 0.39 -18.27
N GLU A 70 -0.99 -0.26 -19.27
CA GLU A 70 -1.28 0.38 -20.54
C GLU A 70 -2.65 1.09 -20.55
N ALA A 71 -2.69 2.32 -21.05
CA ALA A 71 -3.90 3.17 -21.12
C ALA A 71 -5.01 2.66 -22.06
N LYS A 72 -5.05 1.40 -22.40
CA LYS A 72 -6.12 0.77 -23.21
C LYS A 72 -7.07 -0.08 -22.38
N ASN A 73 -6.75 -0.30 -21.11
CA ASN A 73 -7.45 -1.17 -20.18
C ASN A 73 -7.86 -0.34 -18.95
N PRO A 74 -9.12 -0.38 -18.51
CA PRO A 74 -9.60 0.47 -17.41
C PRO A 74 -9.21 -0.04 -16.02
N GLY A 75 -8.41 -1.13 -15.90
CA GLY A 75 -8.14 -1.79 -14.63
C GLY A 75 -9.33 -2.58 -14.09
N ARG A 76 -9.10 -3.34 -13.03
CA ARG A 76 -10.08 -4.23 -12.40
C ARG A 76 -10.06 -4.11 -10.89
N ILE A 77 -11.16 -4.45 -10.23
CA ILE A 77 -11.14 -4.81 -8.81
C ILE A 77 -11.32 -6.32 -8.72
N MET A 78 -10.39 -6.96 -8.06
CA MET A 78 -10.38 -8.39 -7.79
C MET A 78 -10.98 -8.67 -6.42
N LYS A 79 -11.56 -9.87 -6.24
CA LYS A 79 -12.08 -10.37 -4.98
C LYS A 79 -11.51 -11.75 -4.69
N PHE A 80 -10.80 -11.90 -3.59
CA PHE A 80 -10.30 -13.16 -3.07
C PHE A 80 -11.16 -13.62 -1.89
N ASP A 81 -11.56 -14.87 -1.92
CA ASP A 81 -12.28 -15.53 -0.83
C ASP A 81 -11.33 -16.46 -0.07
N PRO A 82 -10.96 -16.14 1.18
CA PRO A 82 -10.05 -16.98 1.97
C PRO A 82 -10.59 -18.37 2.28
N ALA A 83 -11.92 -18.56 2.30
CA ALA A 83 -12.54 -19.85 2.61
C ALA A 83 -12.41 -20.83 1.45
N SER A 84 -12.54 -20.36 0.21
CA SER A 84 -12.42 -21.20 -0.99
C SER A 84 -11.03 -21.12 -1.65
N GLY A 85 -10.19 -20.13 -1.29
CA GLY A 85 -8.93 -19.85 -1.94
C GLY A 85 -9.05 -19.29 -3.36
N LYS A 86 -10.23 -18.85 -3.79
CA LYS A 86 -10.49 -18.40 -5.16
C LYS A 86 -10.41 -16.89 -5.29
N THR A 87 -9.75 -16.42 -6.36
CA THR A 87 -9.79 -15.03 -6.82
C THR A 87 -10.70 -14.90 -8.03
N THR A 88 -11.56 -13.90 -8.03
CA THR A 88 -12.49 -13.59 -9.13
C THR A 88 -12.49 -12.09 -9.42
N VAL A 89 -12.89 -11.71 -10.63
CA VAL A 89 -13.13 -10.31 -10.98
C VAL A 89 -14.42 -9.85 -10.28
N HIS A 90 -14.35 -8.78 -9.50
CA HIS A 90 -15.52 -8.12 -8.90
C HIS A 90 -16.00 -6.95 -9.76
N VAL A 91 -15.08 -6.13 -10.26
CA VAL A 91 -15.35 -5.03 -11.21
C VAL A 91 -14.43 -5.19 -12.40
N ALA A 92 -14.99 -5.30 -13.59
CA ALA A 92 -14.20 -5.49 -14.84
C ALA A 92 -13.69 -4.16 -15.41
N ASP A 93 -14.39 -3.06 -15.15
CA ASP A 93 -14.00 -1.69 -15.51
C ASP A 93 -14.00 -0.85 -14.23
N SER A 94 -12.84 -0.74 -13.58
CA SER A 94 -12.69 -0.03 -12.32
C SER A 94 -12.34 1.46 -12.48
N GLY A 95 -12.18 1.94 -13.72
CA GLY A 95 -11.74 3.31 -13.98
C GLY A 95 -10.39 3.63 -13.35
N GLN A 96 -9.44 2.69 -13.42
CA GLN A 96 -8.10 2.78 -12.81
C GLN A 96 -8.17 2.94 -11.27
N SER A 97 -9.00 2.10 -10.61
CA SER A 97 -9.01 2.06 -9.14
C SER A 97 -7.62 1.74 -8.61
N ASN A 98 -7.25 2.41 -7.50
CA ASN A 98 -6.02 2.20 -6.78
C ASN A 98 -6.35 1.85 -5.32
N GLY A 99 -6.28 2.76 -4.36
CA GLY A 99 -6.66 2.50 -2.98
C GLY A 99 -8.12 2.08 -2.83
N LEU A 100 -8.36 1.08 -1.97
CA LEU A 100 -9.68 0.57 -1.61
C LEU A 100 -9.87 0.61 -0.10
N PHE A 101 -11.09 0.87 0.35
CA PHE A 101 -11.40 0.88 1.78
C PHE A 101 -12.87 0.57 2.04
N PHE A 102 -13.17 -0.25 3.04
CA PHE A 102 -14.54 -0.39 3.55
C PHE A 102 -14.83 0.68 4.60
N ASP A 103 -15.89 1.45 4.39
CA ASP A 103 -16.34 2.43 5.37
C ASP A 103 -17.08 1.78 6.55
N THR A 104 -17.41 2.57 7.57
CA THR A 104 -18.12 2.12 8.77
C THR A 104 -19.54 1.63 8.50
N LYS A 105 -20.09 1.87 7.31
CA LYS A 105 -21.39 1.37 6.84
C LYS A 105 -21.27 0.10 6.01
N GLY A 106 -20.02 -0.38 5.78
CA GLY A 106 -19.74 -1.57 4.96
C GLY A 106 -19.76 -1.31 3.46
N ARG A 107 -19.72 -0.03 3.00
CA ARG A 107 -19.59 0.30 1.59
C ARG A 107 -18.13 0.20 1.18
N LEU A 108 -17.88 -0.39 0.03
CA LEU A 108 -16.54 -0.37 -0.57
C LEU A 108 -16.32 0.96 -1.28
N LEU A 109 -15.34 1.71 -0.85
CA LEU A 109 -14.87 2.94 -1.48
C LEU A 109 -13.59 2.66 -2.26
N ALA A 110 -13.42 3.37 -3.38
CA ALA A 110 -12.25 3.31 -4.22
C ALA A 110 -11.81 4.73 -4.59
N VAL A 111 -10.51 4.98 -4.61
CA VAL A 111 -9.95 6.14 -5.34
C VAL A 111 -9.42 5.66 -6.67
N CYS A 112 -9.74 6.42 -7.71
CA CYS A 112 -9.39 6.10 -9.10
C CYS A 112 -8.40 7.11 -9.63
N GLY A 113 -7.30 6.62 -10.19
CA GLY A 113 -6.20 7.44 -10.67
C GLY A 113 -6.41 8.03 -12.07
N ALA A 114 -5.34 8.59 -12.60
CA ALA A 114 -5.20 9.02 -13.99
C ALA A 114 -4.95 7.83 -14.93
N ASN A 115 -4.45 8.08 -16.14
CA ASN A 115 -4.22 7.09 -17.19
C ASN A 115 -5.52 6.48 -17.72
N ILE A 116 -6.41 7.37 -18.26
CA ILE A 116 -7.78 7.10 -18.68
C ILE A 116 -8.77 6.74 -17.54
N GLY A 117 -8.36 6.94 -16.28
CA GLY A 117 -9.18 6.63 -15.13
C GLY A 117 -10.20 7.72 -14.76
N LEU A 118 -11.02 7.43 -13.74
CA LEU A 118 -12.10 8.31 -13.29
C LEU A 118 -11.58 9.57 -12.58
N ARG A 119 -10.36 9.55 -12.02
CA ARG A 119 -9.74 10.67 -11.31
C ARG A 119 -10.63 11.19 -10.18
N GLY A 120 -11.03 10.29 -9.28
CA GLY A 120 -11.95 10.65 -8.20
C GLY A 120 -12.12 9.60 -7.13
N LEU A 121 -12.87 9.97 -6.08
CA LEU A 121 -13.38 9.07 -5.05
C LEU A 121 -14.70 8.46 -5.54
N CYS A 122 -14.82 7.15 -5.47
CA CYS A 122 -15.98 6.39 -5.93
C CYS A 122 -16.50 5.46 -4.83
N GLU A 123 -17.79 5.15 -4.88
CA GLU A 123 -18.39 3.99 -4.23
C GLU A 123 -18.46 2.84 -5.23
N VAL A 124 -18.02 1.66 -4.81
CA VAL A 124 -18.14 0.43 -5.57
C VAL A 124 -19.39 -0.30 -5.11
N THR A 125 -20.38 -0.42 -5.99
CA THR A 125 -21.63 -1.09 -5.65
C THR A 125 -21.50 -2.62 -5.63
N ALA A 126 -22.43 -3.31 -5.00
CA ALA A 126 -22.43 -4.77 -4.92
C ALA A 126 -22.52 -5.45 -6.30
N ASP A 127 -23.13 -4.79 -7.30
CA ASP A 127 -23.22 -5.23 -8.69
C ASP A 127 -22.03 -4.79 -9.55
N GLY A 128 -20.98 -4.24 -8.94
CA GLY A 128 -19.71 -3.92 -9.59
C GLY A 128 -19.71 -2.62 -10.40
N LYS A 129 -20.59 -1.66 -10.08
CA LYS A 129 -20.57 -0.33 -10.70
C LYS A 129 -19.75 0.65 -9.87
N MET A 130 -19.16 1.62 -10.56
CA MET A 130 -18.37 2.72 -9.98
C MET A 130 -19.21 4.00 -9.96
N ASN A 131 -19.67 4.41 -8.77
CA ASN A 131 -20.43 5.64 -8.57
C ASN A 131 -19.50 6.75 -8.05
N VAL A 132 -19.27 7.78 -8.84
CA VAL A 132 -18.40 8.90 -8.45
C VAL A 132 -19.04 9.71 -7.31
N ILE A 133 -18.33 9.85 -6.19
CA ILE A 133 -18.70 10.68 -5.04
C ILE A 133 -18.10 12.09 -5.18
N ALA A 134 -16.81 12.16 -5.54
CA ALA A 134 -16.10 13.42 -5.72
C ALA A 134 -15.01 13.27 -6.78
N ASP A 135 -14.96 14.16 -7.77
CA ASP A 135 -13.97 14.16 -8.85
C ASP A 135 -13.29 15.52 -9.06
N LYS A 136 -13.64 16.52 -8.21
CA LYS A 136 -13.16 17.91 -8.32
C LYS A 136 -12.96 18.55 -6.96
N PHE A 137 -12.03 19.49 -6.92
CA PHE A 137 -11.89 20.47 -5.87
C PHE A 137 -11.91 21.88 -6.50
N GLU A 138 -12.80 22.77 -6.04
CA GLU A 138 -12.97 24.14 -6.59
C GLU A 138 -13.14 24.19 -8.12
N GLY A 139 -13.91 23.22 -8.65
CA GLY A 139 -14.19 23.10 -10.08
C GLY A 139 -13.10 22.45 -10.93
N LYS A 140 -11.93 22.17 -10.38
CA LYS A 140 -10.77 21.53 -11.04
C LYS A 140 -10.70 20.04 -10.73
N ARG A 141 -10.37 19.24 -11.74
CA ARG A 141 -10.23 17.78 -11.61
C ARG A 141 -9.05 17.41 -10.72
N PHE A 142 -9.22 16.38 -9.89
CA PHE A 142 -8.09 15.76 -9.17
C PHE A 142 -7.02 15.29 -10.14
N SER A 143 -5.78 15.20 -9.64
CA SER A 143 -4.62 14.80 -10.42
C SER A 143 -4.62 13.31 -10.71
N SER A 144 -4.52 12.48 -9.68
CA SER A 144 -4.57 11.02 -9.76
C SER A 144 -4.76 10.43 -8.36
N PRO A 145 -5.98 10.48 -7.79
CA PRO A 145 -6.25 9.91 -6.48
C PRO A 145 -5.66 8.50 -6.34
N ASN A 146 -4.93 8.26 -5.23
CA ASN A 146 -4.06 7.10 -5.10
C ASN A 146 -4.44 6.20 -3.92
N ASP A 147 -4.49 6.68 -2.68
CA ASP A 147 -4.86 5.88 -1.51
C ASP A 147 -5.88 6.63 -0.63
N LEU A 148 -6.59 5.90 0.23
CA LEU A 148 -7.62 6.49 1.09
C LEU A 148 -7.71 5.80 2.44
N VAL A 149 -8.24 6.55 3.41
CA VAL A 149 -8.65 6.01 4.71
C VAL A 149 -9.93 6.69 5.17
N VAL A 150 -10.80 5.93 5.86
CA VAL A 150 -12.06 6.45 6.42
C VAL A 150 -11.93 6.64 7.92
N HIS A 151 -12.20 7.87 8.37
CA HIS A 151 -12.25 8.21 9.79
C HIS A 151 -13.58 7.72 10.42
N PRO A 152 -13.62 7.32 11.71
CA PRO A 152 -14.87 6.87 12.38
C PRO A 152 -16.03 7.87 12.30
N ARG A 153 -15.76 9.16 12.12
CA ARG A 153 -16.78 10.21 11.90
C ARG A 153 -17.31 10.27 10.45
N GLY A 154 -16.86 9.37 9.57
CA GLY A 154 -17.27 9.29 8.17
C GLY A 154 -16.50 10.24 7.22
N TRP A 155 -15.47 10.93 7.70
CA TRP A 155 -14.55 11.67 6.81
C TRP A 155 -13.71 10.71 6.01
N VAL A 156 -13.60 10.94 4.71
CA VAL A 156 -12.71 10.18 3.83
C VAL A 156 -11.50 11.05 3.50
N TYR A 157 -10.33 10.68 3.99
CA TYR A 157 -9.07 11.30 3.55
C TYR A 157 -8.51 10.50 2.39
N PHE A 158 -8.04 11.18 1.35
CA PHE A 158 -7.38 10.54 0.22
C PHE A 158 -6.21 11.37 -0.29
N SER A 159 -5.21 10.71 -0.84
CA SER A 159 -4.04 11.32 -1.47
C SER A 159 -4.29 11.55 -2.96
N ASP A 160 -3.78 12.67 -3.50
CA ASP A 160 -3.91 13.02 -4.92
C ASP A 160 -2.56 13.37 -5.55
N PRO A 161 -1.64 12.40 -5.68
CA PRO A 161 -0.38 12.60 -6.40
C PRO A 161 -0.57 12.52 -7.92
N ARG A 162 0.52 12.62 -8.67
CA ARG A 162 0.59 12.23 -10.08
C ARG A 162 1.88 11.44 -10.32
N TYR A 163 1.74 10.19 -10.73
CA TYR A 163 2.85 9.32 -11.14
C TYR A 163 2.80 8.95 -12.62
N VAL A 164 1.60 8.78 -13.15
CA VAL A 164 1.32 8.32 -14.51
C VAL A 164 0.14 9.07 -15.11
N GLY A 165 -0.10 8.87 -16.41
CA GLY A 165 -1.21 9.47 -17.15
C GLY A 165 -0.80 10.72 -17.92
N LYS A 166 -1.53 11.01 -19.00
CA LYS A 166 -1.28 12.14 -19.90
C LYS A 166 -2.29 13.28 -19.74
N GLU A 167 -3.28 13.09 -18.87
CA GLU A 167 -4.26 14.11 -18.55
C GLU A 167 -3.59 15.33 -17.91
N PRO A 168 -4.03 16.57 -18.25
CA PRO A 168 -3.44 17.77 -17.69
C PRO A 168 -3.60 17.85 -16.17
N LEU A 169 -2.61 18.44 -15.50
CA LEU A 169 -2.71 18.83 -14.09
C LEU A 169 -3.50 20.14 -14.01
N GLU A 170 -4.68 20.09 -13.40
CA GLU A 170 -5.55 21.27 -13.24
C GLU A 170 -5.34 21.94 -11.88
N LEU A 171 -4.99 21.15 -10.87
CA LEU A 171 -4.69 21.62 -9.52
C LEU A 171 -3.24 22.08 -9.42
N ASP A 172 -3.02 23.10 -8.59
CA ASP A 172 -1.74 23.76 -8.36
C ASP A 172 -0.77 22.95 -7.47
N HIS A 173 -1.30 21.95 -6.74
CA HIS A 173 -0.53 21.18 -5.78
C HIS A 173 -1.08 19.76 -5.64
N MET A 174 -0.17 18.77 -5.50
CA MET A 174 -0.51 17.41 -5.12
C MET A 174 -0.74 17.38 -3.60
N SER A 175 -1.97 17.10 -3.20
CA SER A 175 -2.41 17.33 -1.81
C SER A 175 -3.08 16.08 -1.24
N VAL A 176 -3.27 16.09 0.08
CA VAL A 176 -4.27 15.24 0.72
C VAL A 176 -5.57 16.02 0.76
N TYR A 177 -6.65 15.36 0.37
CA TYR A 177 -8.01 15.90 0.43
C TYR A 177 -8.84 15.16 1.46
N ARG A 178 -9.91 15.80 1.95
CA ARG A 178 -10.93 15.19 2.79
C ARG A 178 -12.31 15.42 2.16
N VAL A 179 -13.11 14.36 2.11
CA VAL A 179 -14.53 14.44 1.75
C VAL A 179 -15.35 14.20 3.00
N ASP A 180 -16.26 15.13 3.30
CA ASP A 180 -17.18 15.03 4.42
C ASP A 180 -18.38 14.12 4.07
N PRO A 181 -19.17 13.64 5.05
CA PRO A 181 -20.35 12.81 4.80
C PRO A 181 -21.42 13.46 3.92
N ASP A 182 -21.43 14.77 3.84
CA ASP A 182 -22.33 15.57 2.97
C ASP A 182 -21.79 15.75 1.54
N GLY A 183 -20.61 15.20 1.24
CA GLY A 183 -19.95 15.28 -0.05
C GLY A 183 -19.06 16.51 -0.24
N LYS A 184 -18.95 17.40 0.77
CA LYS A 184 -18.09 18.59 0.68
C LYS A 184 -16.62 18.17 0.68
N VAL A 185 -15.85 18.71 -0.28
CA VAL A 185 -14.41 18.46 -0.44
C VAL A 185 -13.60 19.58 0.20
N HIS A 186 -12.59 19.19 0.96
CA HIS A 186 -11.61 20.10 1.57
C HIS A 186 -10.20 19.68 1.18
N ARG A 187 -9.32 20.63 0.93
CA ARG A 187 -7.88 20.39 0.85
C ARG A 187 -7.36 20.27 2.28
N ALA A 188 -6.97 19.07 2.71
CA ALA A 188 -6.58 18.80 4.09
C ALA A 188 -5.18 19.34 4.42
N THR A 189 -4.22 19.21 3.50
CA THR A 189 -2.87 19.76 3.64
C THR A 189 -2.18 19.95 2.30
N THR A 190 -1.31 20.97 2.22
CA THR A 190 -0.31 21.18 1.18
C THR A 190 1.12 20.99 1.69
N ASP A 191 1.30 20.70 2.99
CA ASP A 191 2.62 20.43 3.57
C ASP A 191 3.09 19.00 3.27
N ILE A 192 2.96 18.62 1.99
CA ILE A 192 3.39 17.34 1.44
C ILE A 192 3.58 17.51 -0.06
N GLN A 193 4.68 17.00 -0.62
CA GLN A 193 4.96 17.23 -2.05
C GLN A 193 4.25 16.24 -2.95
N LYS A 194 4.20 14.97 -2.54
CA LYS A 194 3.60 13.88 -3.33
C LYS A 194 3.09 12.80 -2.39
N PRO A 195 1.86 12.97 -1.88
CA PRO A 195 1.27 12.02 -0.94
C PRO A 195 0.99 10.68 -1.64
N ASN A 196 1.19 9.58 -0.92
CA ASN A 196 0.88 8.23 -1.36
C ASN A 196 -0.01 7.55 -0.32
N GLY A 197 0.42 6.47 0.34
CA GLY A 197 -0.35 5.71 1.29
C GLY A 197 -0.85 6.51 2.49
N LEU A 198 -2.01 6.12 3.00
CA LEU A 198 -2.67 6.73 4.15
C LEU A 198 -3.05 5.68 5.21
N SER A 199 -2.91 6.02 6.49
CA SER A 199 -3.46 5.23 7.60
C SER A 199 -3.84 6.11 8.77
N LEU A 200 -4.68 5.60 9.69
CA LEU A 200 -5.05 6.26 10.93
C LEU A 200 -4.40 5.58 12.13
N SER A 201 -4.09 6.35 13.16
CA SER A 201 -3.84 5.78 14.49
C SER A 201 -5.11 5.13 15.04
N PRO A 202 -5.01 4.13 15.95
CA PRO A 202 -6.18 3.45 16.52
C PRO A 202 -7.15 4.36 17.27
N ASP A 203 -6.67 5.46 17.83
CA ASP A 203 -7.52 6.48 18.47
C ASP A 203 -8.12 7.49 17.46
N ALA A 204 -7.83 7.30 16.18
CA ALA A 204 -8.24 8.16 15.07
C ALA A 204 -7.84 9.65 15.22
N LYS A 205 -6.81 9.96 16.05
CA LYS A 205 -6.33 11.34 16.24
C LYS A 205 -5.12 11.70 15.41
N THR A 206 -4.55 10.74 14.69
CA THR A 206 -3.39 10.95 13.80
C THR A 206 -3.66 10.36 12.42
N LEU A 207 -3.46 11.17 11.39
CA LEU A 207 -3.35 10.71 10.01
C LEU A 207 -1.88 10.50 9.68
N TYR A 208 -1.51 9.26 9.34
CA TYR A 208 -0.22 8.96 8.74
C TYR A 208 -0.29 9.11 7.24
N VAL A 209 0.71 9.74 6.65
CA VAL A 209 0.80 10.00 5.21
C VAL A 209 2.20 9.67 4.71
N ALA A 210 2.31 8.77 3.74
CA ALA A 210 3.53 8.57 2.98
C ALA A 210 3.76 9.73 2.02
N GLU A 211 4.98 10.24 1.97
CA GLU A 211 5.43 11.20 0.97
C GLU A 211 6.47 10.52 0.11
N THR A 212 6.13 10.26 -1.16
CA THR A 212 6.93 9.42 -2.07
C THR A 212 7.17 10.18 -3.37
N ASN A 213 8.01 11.22 -3.28
CA ASN A 213 8.26 12.12 -4.39
C ASN A 213 9.43 11.64 -5.26
N ASN A 214 9.14 10.83 -6.27
CA ASN A 214 10.10 10.38 -7.27
C ASN A 214 10.45 11.46 -8.33
N GLY A 215 9.90 12.68 -8.22
CA GLY A 215 10.14 13.81 -9.13
C GLY A 215 9.38 13.75 -10.45
N ALA A 216 8.84 12.60 -10.86
CA ALA A 216 8.16 12.43 -12.15
C ALA A 216 6.64 12.57 -12.02
N THR A 217 5.97 13.13 -13.03
CA THR A 217 4.50 13.25 -13.12
C THR A 217 3.90 12.38 -14.23
N GLY A 218 4.75 11.77 -15.07
CA GLY A 218 4.33 11.06 -16.27
C GLY A 218 4.02 11.97 -17.46
N LEU A 219 4.15 13.30 -17.28
CA LEU A 219 3.98 14.31 -18.34
C LEU A 219 5.30 14.70 -19.00
N GLU A 220 6.40 14.37 -18.39
CA GLU A 220 7.74 14.68 -18.89
C GLU A 220 7.99 13.94 -20.21
N PRO A 221 8.76 14.53 -21.15
CA PRO A 221 9.26 13.82 -22.34
C PRO A 221 10.02 12.55 -21.95
N ALA A 222 9.93 11.53 -22.77
CA ALA A 222 10.66 10.27 -22.55
C ALA A 222 12.17 10.53 -22.36
N GLY A 223 12.76 9.92 -21.31
CA GLY A 223 14.17 10.07 -20.97
C GLY A 223 14.53 11.31 -20.17
N THR A 224 13.56 12.16 -19.81
CA THR A 224 13.80 13.29 -18.90
C THR A 224 14.22 12.76 -17.52
N LYS A 225 15.38 13.24 -17.04
CA LYS A 225 15.80 13.00 -15.65
C LYS A 225 15.04 13.92 -14.73
N THR A 226 14.38 13.35 -13.74
CA THR A 226 13.69 14.10 -12.68
C THR A 226 14.49 14.03 -11.38
N SER A 227 14.36 15.05 -10.54
CA SER A 227 15.01 15.08 -9.23
C SER A 227 14.06 14.52 -8.18
N GLN A 228 14.53 13.54 -7.43
CA GLN A 228 13.80 13.02 -6.28
C GLN A 228 13.57 14.13 -5.25
N GLY A 229 12.35 14.22 -4.74
CA GLY A 229 12.00 15.02 -3.58
C GLY A 229 12.06 14.23 -2.28
N ARG A 230 11.19 14.60 -1.32
CA ARG A 230 11.16 13.93 -0.01
C ARG A 230 10.58 12.51 -0.12
N MET A 231 11.16 11.61 0.66
CA MET A 231 10.72 10.22 0.87
C MET A 231 10.55 10.02 2.37
N THR A 232 9.37 10.34 2.90
CA THR A 232 9.13 10.35 4.34
C THR A 232 7.80 9.69 4.71
N LEU A 233 7.73 9.11 5.91
CA LEU A 233 6.49 8.80 6.60
C LEU A 233 6.18 9.96 7.55
N ASN A 234 5.01 10.53 7.43
CA ASN A 234 4.59 11.71 8.18
C ASN A 234 3.36 11.44 9.03
N ALA A 235 3.24 12.16 10.15
CA ALA A 235 2.10 12.15 11.04
C ALA A 235 1.49 13.56 11.14
N PHE A 236 0.18 13.65 10.97
CA PHE A 236 -0.60 14.87 11.11
C PHE A 236 -1.65 14.68 12.20
N PRO A 237 -1.66 15.49 13.27
CA PRO A 237 -2.77 15.51 14.22
C PRO A 237 -4.09 15.85 13.51
N ILE A 238 -5.15 15.09 13.80
CA ILE A 238 -6.51 15.37 13.33
C ILE A 238 -7.24 16.17 14.41
N LYS A 239 -7.74 17.35 14.07
CA LYS A 239 -8.53 18.19 14.95
C LYS A 239 -10.00 17.77 14.99
N ASP A 240 -10.77 18.30 15.93
CA ASP A 240 -12.19 17.96 16.11
C ASP A 240 -13.08 18.29 14.90
N ASP A 241 -12.67 19.23 14.07
CA ASP A 241 -13.34 19.60 12.81
C ASP A 241 -12.83 18.80 11.59
N GLY A 242 -11.93 17.85 11.80
CA GLY A 242 -11.30 17.05 10.74
C GLY A 242 -10.19 17.77 9.97
N SER A 243 -9.84 19.01 10.31
CA SER A 243 -8.65 19.65 9.76
C SER A 243 -7.37 19.06 10.36
N LEU A 244 -6.26 19.16 9.61
CA LEU A 244 -4.98 18.61 10.05
C LEU A 244 -4.17 19.68 10.79
N GLY A 245 -3.45 19.23 11.82
CA GLY A 245 -2.43 20.02 12.51
C GLY A 245 -1.08 20.00 11.80
N PRO A 246 -0.02 20.53 12.45
CA PRO A 246 1.31 20.59 11.87
C PRO A 246 1.91 19.20 11.65
N LYS A 247 2.62 19.02 10.54
CA LYS A 247 3.32 17.78 10.18
C LYS A 247 4.46 17.47 11.13
N ARG A 248 4.58 16.18 11.50
CA ARG A 248 5.79 15.60 12.11
C ARG A 248 6.31 14.48 11.22
N VAL A 249 7.60 14.52 10.87
CA VAL A 249 8.26 13.40 10.19
C VAL A 249 8.43 12.26 11.20
N VAL A 250 7.95 11.06 10.85
CA VAL A 250 8.08 9.83 11.63
C VAL A 250 9.32 9.06 11.19
N VAL A 251 9.46 8.86 9.86
CA VAL A 251 10.62 8.20 9.25
C VAL A 251 11.06 9.02 8.04
N ASP A 252 12.35 9.24 7.92
CA ASP A 252 12.98 9.76 6.71
C ASP A 252 13.74 8.61 6.02
N PHE A 253 13.31 8.23 4.83
CA PHE A 253 13.93 7.14 4.06
C PHE A 253 15.17 7.60 3.28
N GLY A 254 15.45 8.90 3.25
CA GLY A 254 16.61 9.48 2.57
C GLY A 254 16.56 9.31 1.05
N GLN A 255 17.65 8.82 0.48
CA GLN A 255 17.73 8.51 -0.95
C GLN A 255 17.12 7.12 -1.24
N GLY A 256 16.51 6.96 -2.40
CA GLY A 256 15.78 5.77 -2.80
C GLY A 256 14.27 5.91 -2.64
N THR A 257 13.54 4.85 -2.83
CA THR A 257 12.07 4.86 -2.76
C THR A 257 11.60 4.66 -1.32
N GLY A 258 10.62 5.43 -0.88
CA GLY A 258 10.01 5.36 0.43
C GLY A 258 8.85 4.35 0.51
N THR A 259 7.87 4.69 1.36
CA THR A 259 6.66 3.90 1.57
C THR A 259 5.62 4.16 0.47
N ASP A 260 4.98 3.10 -0.01
CA ASP A 260 3.78 3.14 -0.83
C ASP A 260 2.54 3.11 0.09
N GLY A 261 1.69 2.08 0.07
CA GLY A 261 0.57 1.95 0.99
C GLY A 261 0.97 1.52 2.41
N MET A 262 0.04 1.63 3.36
CA MET A 262 0.28 1.26 4.76
C MET A 262 -1.01 0.94 5.52
N THR A 263 -0.84 0.28 6.68
CA THR A 263 -1.91 0.06 7.65
C THR A 263 -1.38 0.12 9.08
N THR A 264 -2.27 0.13 10.08
CA THR A 264 -1.91 0.12 11.49
C THR A 264 -2.50 -1.09 12.21
N ASP A 265 -1.88 -1.52 13.31
CA ASP A 265 -2.45 -2.48 14.24
C ASP A 265 -3.11 -1.77 15.45
N THR A 266 -3.77 -2.53 16.32
CA THR A 266 -4.47 -2.01 17.51
C THR A 266 -3.53 -1.40 18.55
N ASP A 267 -2.24 -1.71 18.50
CA ASP A 267 -1.21 -1.12 19.39
C ASP A 267 -0.58 0.15 18.78
N GLY A 268 -1.01 0.56 17.58
CA GLY A 268 -0.55 1.76 16.89
C GLY A 268 0.72 1.59 16.07
N ARG A 269 1.23 0.36 15.88
CA ARG A 269 2.37 0.10 14.98
C ARG A 269 1.94 0.31 13.54
N ILE A 270 2.85 0.82 12.72
CA ILE A 270 2.60 1.20 11.33
C ILE A 270 3.30 0.19 10.42
N TYR A 271 2.53 -0.50 9.60
CA TYR A 271 2.99 -1.50 8.63
C TYR A 271 3.08 -0.82 7.27
N CYS A 272 4.29 -0.59 6.78
CA CYS A 272 4.58 0.20 5.59
C CYS A 272 5.07 -0.69 4.44
N ALA A 273 4.45 -0.58 3.28
CA ALA A 273 4.95 -1.19 2.04
C ALA A 273 6.13 -0.37 1.50
N VAL A 274 7.34 -0.67 1.99
CA VAL A 274 8.56 0.07 1.64
C VAL A 274 9.15 -0.49 0.35
N ARG A 275 9.45 0.39 -0.62
CA ARG A 275 9.91 0.02 -1.96
C ARG A 275 11.40 0.31 -2.20
N LYS A 276 12.19 0.39 -1.15
CA LYS A 276 13.63 0.67 -1.25
C LYS A 276 14.36 -0.51 -1.91
N ASP A 277 15.13 -0.25 -2.97
CA ASP A 277 15.70 -1.25 -3.90
C ASP A 277 16.38 -2.45 -3.21
N GLU A 278 17.24 -2.20 -2.23
CA GLU A 278 18.01 -3.26 -1.56
C GLU A 278 17.27 -3.93 -0.40
N ARG A 279 16.15 -3.34 0.06
CA ARG A 279 15.42 -3.81 1.24
C ARG A 279 13.93 -3.48 1.15
N HIS A 280 13.29 -3.91 0.06
CA HIS A 280 11.85 -3.77 -0.08
C HIS A 280 11.10 -4.86 0.69
N GLY A 281 9.91 -4.51 1.15
CA GLY A 281 9.05 -5.39 1.95
C GLY A 281 8.14 -4.59 2.86
N ILE A 282 7.41 -5.29 3.73
CA ILE A 282 6.65 -4.62 4.78
C ILE A 282 7.59 -4.36 5.95
N ILE A 283 7.81 -3.09 6.26
CA ILE A 283 8.56 -2.68 7.45
C ILE A 283 7.57 -2.16 8.49
N VAL A 284 7.70 -2.66 9.71
CA VAL A 284 6.83 -2.26 10.83
C VAL A 284 7.55 -1.23 11.67
N PHE A 285 6.95 -0.05 11.84
CA PHE A 285 7.48 1.01 12.68
C PHE A 285 6.62 1.25 13.92
N SER A 286 7.25 1.70 15.01
CA SER A 286 6.52 2.32 16.11
C SER A 286 5.99 3.72 15.70
N PRO A 287 5.04 4.31 16.44
CA PRO A 287 4.58 5.68 16.18
C PRO A 287 5.70 6.74 16.24
N GLU A 288 6.82 6.44 16.91
CA GLU A 288 8.01 7.29 17.01
C GLU A 288 9.00 7.08 15.87
N GLY A 289 8.76 6.08 14.99
CA GLY A 289 9.60 5.80 13.82
C GLY A 289 10.71 4.77 14.06
N LYS A 290 10.69 4.05 15.20
CA LYS A 290 11.60 2.92 15.41
C LYS A 290 11.15 1.72 14.59
N GLU A 291 12.05 1.12 13.81
CA GLU A 291 11.80 -0.15 13.14
C GLU A 291 11.67 -1.29 14.15
N LEU A 292 10.62 -2.09 14.03
CA LEU A 292 10.28 -3.19 14.93
C LEU A 292 10.34 -4.57 14.25
N ALA A 293 9.98 -4.63 12.96
CA ALA A 293 9.99 -5.87 12.20
C ALA A 293 10.14 -5.60 10.70
N TYR A 294 10.61 -6.60 9.97
CA TYR A 294 10.77 -6.61 8.53
C TYR A 294 10.22 -7.91 7.93
N ILE A 295 9.35 -7.79 6.95
CA ILE A 295 8.77 -8.89 6.19
C ILE A 295 9.16 -8.69 4.72
N PRO A 296 10.19 -9.39 4.23
CA PRO A 296 10.63 -9.27 2.83
C PRO A 296 9.54 -9.74 1.86
N THR A 297 9.47 -9.11 0.70
CA THR A 297 8.62 -9.52 -0.42
C THR A 297 9.51 -9.76 -1.63
N GLU A 298 9.24 -10.78 -2.47
CA GLU A 298 10.00 -10.96 -3.71
C GLU A 298 9.75 -9.82 -4.71
N PRO A 299 8.49 -9.49 -5.09
CA PRO A 299 8.22 -8.27 -5.85
C PRO A 299 8.10 -7.06 -4.93
N LEU A 300 8.24 -5.87 -5.51
CA LEU A 300 8.04 -4.60 -4.80
C LEU A 300 6.61 -4.55 -4.20
N PRO A 301 6.47 -4.34 -2.88
CA PRO A 301 5.16 -4.21 -2.26
C PRO A 301 4.53 -2.87 -2.64
N THR A 302 3.21 -2.86 -2.68
CA THR A 302 2.42 -1.69 -3.02
C THR A 302 1.52 -1.27 -1.87
N ASN A 303 0.77 -2.21 -1.29
CA ASN A 303 -0.14 -1.90 -0.19
C ASN A 303 -0.27 -3.08 0.78
N CYS A 304 -0.86 -2.84 1.95
CA CYS A 304 -1.17 -3.89 2.91
C CYS A 304 -2.38 -3.55 3.78
N LYS A 305 -3.11 -4.59 4.22
CA LYS A 305 -4.27 -4.44 5.11
C LYS A 305 -4.48 -5.68 5.96
N PHE A 306 -4.82 -5.50 7.21
CA PHE A 306 -5.20 -6.61 8.05
C PHE A 306 -6.58 -7.17 7.68
N GLY A 307 -6.75 -8.47 7.87
CA GLY A 307 -8.02 -9.15 7.82
C GLY A 307 -8.97 -8.72 8.93
N THR A 308 -10.19 -9.25 8.90
CA THR A 308 -11.25 -8.98 9.87
C THR A 308 -11.70 -10.28 10.56
N GLY A 309 -12.36 -10.18 11.71
CA GLY A 309 -12.90 -11.32 12.43
C GLY A 309 -11.81 -12.36 12.78
N ALA A 310 -11.99 -13.60 12.35
CA ALA A 310 -11.04 -14.69 12.58
C ALA A 310 -9.66 -14.46 11.94
N ASP A 311 -9.61 -13.64 10.89
CA ASP A 311 -8.39 -13.27 10.17
C ASP A 311 -7.77 -11.94 10.63
N SER A 312 -8.23 -11.36 11.74
CA SER A 312 -7.75 -10.05 12.23
C SER A 312 -6.25 -9.99 12.51
N LYS A 313 -5.57 -11.13 12.60
CA LYS A 313 -4.11 -11.26 12.72
C LYS A 313 -3.41 -11.66 11.41
N THR A 314 -4.11 -11.69 10.31
CA THR A 314 -3.56 -11.95 8.98
C THR A 314 -3.36 -10.64 8.26
N LEU A 315 -2.12 -10.33 7.85
CA LEU A 315 -1.82 -9.19 7.00
C LEU A 315 -1.85 -9.65 5.54
N TYR A 316 -2.74 -9.05 4.75
CA TYR A 316 -2.78 -9.19 3.30
C TYR A 316 -1.90 -8.11 2.67
N VAL A 317 -1.14 -8.48 1.65
CA VAL A 317 -0.16 -7.61 0.98
C VAL A 317 -0.35 -7.72 -0.53
N THR A 318 -0.47 -6.59 -1.20
CA THR A 318 -0.33 -6.48 -2.64
C THR A 318 1.12 -6.19 -3.00
N ALA A 319 1.67 -6.92 -3.99
CA ALA A 319 3.05 -6.75 -4.42
C ALA A 319 3.21 -7.23 -5.87
N GLY A 320 3.79 -6.39 -6.73
CA GLY A 320 3.95 -6.68 -8.15
C GLY A 320 2.63 -7.06 -8.81
N GLN A 321 2.48 -8.29 -9.26
CA GLN A 321 1.30 -8.81 -9.94
C GLN A 321 0.37 -9.62 -9.00
N GLY A 322 0.64 -9.67 -7.69
CA GLY A 322 0.04 -10.65 -6.81
C GLY A 322 -0.57 -10.15 -5.52
N LEU A 323 -1.33 -11.05 -4.90
CA LEU A 323 -1.85 -10.94 -3.54
C LEU A 323 -1.13 -11.97 -2.66
N TYR A 324 -0.70 -11.55 -1.49
CA TYR A 324 0.01 -12.35 -0.50
C TYR A 324 -0.64 -12.21 0.86
N ARG A 325 -0.31 -13.12 1.79
CA ARG A 325 -0.67 -13.01 3.19
C ARG A 325 0.44 -13.50 4.12
N ILE A 326 0.42 -12.99 5.34
CA ILE A 326 1.24 -13.49 6.44
C ILE A 326 0.44 -13.46 7.73
N LYS A 327 0.54 -14.50 8.56
CA LYS A 327 -0.03 -14.50 9.92
C LYS A 327 0.94 -13.84 10.88
N LEU A 328 0.41 -12.97 11.73
CA LEU A 328 1.14 -12.20 12.72
C LEU A 328 0.58 -12.47 14.13
N ASN A 329 1.30 -12.01 15.17
CA ASN A 329 0.84 -12.05 16.55
C ASN A 329 -0.05 -10.83 16.89
N THR A 330 -0.01 -9.79 16.08
CA THR A 330 -0.72 -8.52 16.26
C THR A 330 -2.09 -8.54 15.58
N THR A 331 -3.02 -7.72 16.09
CA THR A 331 -4.37 -7.56 15.54
C THR A 331 -4.45 -6.25 14.77
N GLY A 332 -4.99 -6.29 13.55
CA GLY A 332 -5.17 -5.09 12.73
C GLY A 332 -6.19 -4.12 13.31
N TYR A 333 -5.92 -2.82 13.12
CA TYR A 333 -6.90 -1.78 13.40
C TYR A 333 -7.82 -1.58 12.19
N HIS A 334 -9.13 -1.49 12.49
CA HIS A 334 -10.15 -1.09 11.54
C HIS A 334 -10.99 0.04 12.15
N PRO A 335 -11.32 1.11 11.40
CA PRO A 335 -12.09 2.25 11.91
C PRO A 335 -13.49 1.89 12.45
N GLU A 336 -13.98 0.71 12.11
CA GLU A 336 -15.26 0.18 12.61
C GLU A 336 -15.21 -0.22 14.10
N MET A 337 -14.02 -0.47 14.62
CA MET A 337 -13.85 -0.71 16.05
C MET A 337 -13.92 0.63 16.78
N PRO A 338 -14.81 0.79 17.78
CA PRO A 338 -14.80 1.99 18.58
C PRO A 338 -13.40 2.14 19.19
N PRO A 339 -12.83 3.37 19.22
CA PRO A 339 -11.52 3.59 19.83
C PRO A 339 -11.53 2.98 21.22
N MET A 340 -10.56 2.11 21.51
CA MET A 340 -10.41 1.54 22.87
C MET A 340 -10.17 2.70 23.83
N ARG A 341 -11.14 2.95 24.72
CA ARG A 341 -10.92 3.90 25.81
C ARG A 341 -9.87 3.28 26.75
N PRO A 342 -8.78 3.98 27.06
CA PRO A 342 -7.86 3.51 28.09
C PRO A 342 -8.64 3.25 29.38
N GLY A 343 -8.67 2.01 29.87
CA GLY A 343 -9.28 1.65 31.14
C GLY A 343 -10.65 0.96 31.10
N PHE A 344 -11.20 0.59 29.95
CA PHE A 344 -12.41 -0.25 29.89
C PHE A 344 -12.02 -1.73 29.74
N ILE A 345 -12.07 -2.46 30.85
CA ILE A 345 -12.20 -3.93 30.85
C ILE A 345 -13.62 -4.19 30.36
N LEU A 346 -13.77 -4.90 29.25
CA LEU A 346 -15.06 -5.46 28.85
C LEU A 346 -15.47 -6.51 29.90
N ASP A 347 -16.37 -6.16 30.82
CA ASP A 347 -17.15 -7.15 31.53
C ASP A 347 -18.03 -7.85 30.51
N VAL A 348 -17.63 -9.08 30.16
CA VAL A 348 -18.41 -10.00 29.36
C VAL A 348 -19.48 -10.61 30.28
N PHE A 349 -20.71 -10.21 30.09
CA PHE A 349 -21.88 -10.99 30.50
C PHE A 349 -22.53 -11.60 29.26
#